data_b3fa7013e43b609047e049a8efde4916
#
_entry.id   b3fa7013e43b609047e049a8efde4916
#
_cell.length_a   1.000
_cell.length_b   1.000
_cell.length_c   1.000
_cell.angle_alpha   90.00
_cell.angle_beta   90.00
_cell.angle_gamma   90.00
#
_symmetry.space_group_name_H-M   'P 1'
#
loop_
_entity.id
_entity.type
_entity.pdbx_description
1 polymer ?
#
loop_
_entity_poly.entity_id
_entity_poly.type
_entity_poly.pdbx_seq_one_letter_code
_entity_poly.pdbx_strand_id
1 'polypeptide(L)'
;MIVGITVNDELGLGGNVSEHFGQCKYFFLAEIEDGKLKSRSVVQNTAVHGGGGCLAVDEIMKHKVNAVISGGMGMGAQQKFAQAGIKVFAFSGKVKDAVDSFIKNSLGNLGSCNHDKTCH
;
A
#
# COMPACT_ATOMS: atom_id res chain seq x y z
N MET A 1 -6.51 12.09 -2.26
CA MET A 1 -5.62 10.96 -2.59
C MET A 1 -5.86 9.80 -1.64
N ILE A 2 -6.04 8.61 -2.18
CA ILE A 2 -6.28 7.42 -1.37
C ILE A 2 -5.06 6.52 -1.43
N VAL A 3 -4.55 6.12 -0.26
CA VAL A 3 -3.40 5.24 -0.14
C VAL A 3 -3.88 3.92 0.46
N GLY A 4 -3.58 2.82 -0.21
CA GLY A 4 -3.90 1.48 0.28
C GLY A 4 -2.69 0.87 0.95
N ILE A 5 -2.87 0.36 2.17
CA ILE A 5 -1.78 -0.25 2.93
C ILE A 5 -2.17 -1.67 3.28
N THR A 6 -1.29 -2.63 3.01
CA THR A 6 -1.57 -4.03 3.30
C THR A 6 -1.42 -4.30 4.79
N VAL A 7 -2.41 -4.93 5.38
CA VAL A 7 -2.40 -5.27 6.81
C VAL A 7 -2.99 -6.66 7.03
N ASN A 8 -2.72 -7.25 8.19
CA ASN A 8 -3.23 -8.58 8.53
C ASN A 8 -4.24 -8.55 9.68
N ASP A 9 -4.62 -7.37 10.13
CA ASP A 9 -5.59 -7.22 11.22
C ASP A 9 -6.45 -5.99 10.97
N GLU A 10 -7.42 -5.77 11.83
CA GLU A 10 -8.35 -4.66 11.70
C GLU A 10 -8.04 -3.51 12.64
N LEU A 11 -6.83 -3.45 13.17
CA LEU A 11 -6.45 -2.43 14.15
C LEU A 11 -6.27 -1.04 13.54
N GLY A 12 -6.25 -0.93 12.22
CA GLY A 12 -6.06 0.36 11.57
C GLY A 12 -4.69 0.94 11.87
N LEU A 13 -4.64 2.17 12.34
CA LEU A 13 -3.36 2.83 12.62
C LEU A 13 -2.53 2.11 13.67
N GLY A 14 -3.17 1.35 14.56
CA GLY A 14 -2.46 0.58 15.58
C GLY A 14 -1.90 -0.75 15.10
N GLY A 15 -2.21 -1.14 13.86
CA GLY A 15 -1.72 -2.40 13.30
C GLY A 15 -0.37 -2.25 12.62
N ASN A 16 0.07 -3.35 12.01
CA ASN A 16 1.35 -3.38 11.30
C ASN A 16 1.13 -3.61 9.81
N VAL A 17 2.04 -3.05 9.00
CA VAL A 17 2.03 -3.27 7.56
C VAL A 17 2.38 -4.73 7.29
N SER A 18 1.59 -5.38 6.43
CA SER A 18 1.86 -6.76 6.05
C SER A 18 3.07 -6.83 5.13
N GLU A 19 3.89 -7.86 5.32
CA GLU A 19 5.07 -8.08 4.50
C GLU A 19 4.74 -8.75 3.17
N HIS A 20 3.49 -9.19 2.98
CA HIS A 20 3.10 -9.91 1.76
C HIS A 20 1.84 -9.31 1.19
N PHE A 21 1.97 -8.69 0.03
CA PHE A 21 0.82 -8.04 -0.61
C PHE A 21 -0.29 -9.03 -0.94
N GLY A 22 0.04 -10.12 -1.61
CA GLY A 22 -0.97 -11.06 -2.10
C GLY A 22 -1.68 -11.86 -1.01
N GLN A 23 -1.11 -11.93 0.18
CA GLN A 23 -1.63 -12.74 1.27
C GLN A 23 -2.11 -11.92 2.46
N CYS A 24 -2.13 -10.61 2.34
CA CYS A 24 -2.65 -9.78 3.42
C CYS A 24 -4.16 -10.00 3.57
N LYS A 25 -4.64 -9.90 4.79
CA LYS A 25 -6.06 -10.16 5.07
C LYS A 25 -6.94 -8.95 4.87
N TYR A 26 -6.39 -7.75 5.03
CA TYR A 26 -7.14 -6.51 4.94
C TYR A 26 -6.32 -5.45 4.23
N PHE A 27 -7.01 -4.43 3.73
CA PHE A 27 -6.38 -3.22 3.23
C PHE A 27 -6.81 -2.06 4.11
N PHE A 28 -5.84 -1.29 4.57
CA PHE A 28 -6.11 -0.05 5.27
C PHE A 28 -6.14 1.07 4.22
N LEU A 29 -7.25 1.77 4.11
CA LEU A 29 -7.41 2.83 3.13
C LEU A 29 -7.31 4.17 3.84
N ALA A 30 -6.32 4.96 3.48
CA ALA A 30 -6.09 6.27 4.06
C ALA A 30 -6.37 7.34 3.01
N GLU A 31 -7.30 8.22 3.32
CA GLU A 31 -7.55 9.37 2.46
C GLU A 31 -6.73 10.55 2.97
N ILE A 32 -5.83 11.05 2.14
CA ILE A 32 -4.89 12.10 2.51
C ILE A 32 -5.13 13.31 1.63
N GLU A 33 -5.31 14.48 2.28
CA GLU A 33 -5.47 15.75 1.60
C GLU A 33 -4.67 16.81 2.33
N ASP A 34 -3.98 17.65 1.59
CA ASP A 34 -3.20 18.76 2.13
C ASP A 34 -2.19 18.31 3.19
N GLY A 35 -1.59 17.13 2.97
CA GLY A 35 -0.60 16.60 3.88
C GLY A 35 -1.17 16.08 5.19
N LYS A 36 -2.47 15.80 5.24
CA LYS A 36 -3.11 15.32 6.46
C LYS A 36 -4.00 14.12 6.17
N LEU A 37 -4.09 13.23 7.15
CA LEU A 37 -5.00 12.09 7.08
C LEU A 37 -6.41 12.58 7.33
N LYS A 38 -7.22 12.59 6.27
CA LYS A 38 -8.58 13.09 6.32
C LYS A 38 -9.57 12.03 6.79
N SER A 39 -9.45 10.82 6.27
CA SER A 39 -10.31 9.73 6.68
C SER A 39 -9.58 8.40 6.53
N ARG A 40 -10.11 7.37 7.18
CA ARG A 40 -9.52 6.04 7.12
C ARG A 40 -10.58 4.97 7.24
N SER A 41 -10.29 3.82 6.63
CA SER A 41 -11.16 2.66 6.76
C SER A 41 -10.32 1.40 6.58
N VAL A 42 -10.87 0.26 7.01
CA VAL A 42 -10.23 -1.03 6.82
C VAL A 42 -11.22 -1.89 6.04
N VAL A 43 -10.76 -2.49 4.95
CA VAL A 43 -11.61 -3.34 4.13
C VAL A 43 -10.97 -4.72 4.01
N GLN A 44 -11.79 -5.75 3.87
CA GLN A 44 -11.30 -7.11 3.76
C GLN A 44 -10.73 -7.36 2.37
N ASN A 45 -9.60 -8.09 2.31
CA ASN A 45 -9.05 -8.55 1.05
C ASN A 45 -9.72 -9.87 0.71
N THR A 46 -10.77 -9.82 -0.11
CA THR A 46 -11.50 -11.03 -0.48
C THR A 46 -10.77 -11.88 -1.50
N ALA A 47 -9.68 -11.37 -2.06
CA ALA A 47 -8.88 -12.10 -3.04
C ALA A 47 -7.88 -13.06 -2.40
N VAL A 48 -7.77 -13.05 -1.07
CA VAL A 48 -6.78 -13.88 -0.37
C VAL A 48 -6.95 -15.37 -0.67
N HIS A 49 -8.16 -15.82 -0.86
CA HIS A 49 -8.46 -17.22 -1.15
C HIS A 49 -8.31 -17.56 -2.63
N GLY A 50 -8.23 -16.58 -3.48
CA GLY A 50 -7.98 -16.77 -4.90
C GLY A 50 -6.52 -16.98 -5.22
N GLY A 51 -5.65 -16.76 -4.24
CA GLY A 51 -4.26 -17.18 -4.32
C GLY A 51 -3.39 -16.48 -5.33
N GLY A 52 -3.19 -15.26 -5.30
CA GLY A 52 -2.25 -14.62 -6.18
C GLY A 52 -2.23 -13.12 -6.07
N GLY A 53 -1.06 -12.55 -6.25
CA GLY A 53 -0.89 -11.11 -6.16
C GLY A 53 -1.75 -10.36 -7.18
N CYS A 54 -1.99 -10.96 -8.35
CA CYS A 54 -2.78 -10.29 -9.39
C CYS A 54 -4.23 -10.08 -8.97
N LEU A 55 -4.80 -11.04 -8.25
CA LEU A 55 -6.17 -10.90 -7.76
C LEU A 55 -6.26 -9.85 -6.66
N ALA A 56 -5.23 -9.78 -5.82
CA ALA A 56 -5.19 -8.75 -4.77
C ALA A 56 -5.04 -7.35 -5.37
N VAL A 57 -4.29 -7.22 -6.47
CA VAL A 57 -4.18 -5.94 -7.18
C VAL A 57 -5.55 -5.48 -7.65
N ASP A 58 -6.31 -6.38 -8.28
CA ASP A 58 -7.64 -6.04 -8.77
C ASP A 58 -8.56 -5.65 -7.62
N GLU A 59 -8.43 -6.36 -6.50
CA GLU A 59 -9.27 -6.10 -5.34
C GLU A 59 -9.01 -4.70 -4.75
N ILE A 60 -7.75 -4.35 -4.56
CA ILE A 60 -7.41 -3.05 -3.98
C ILE A 60 -7.73 -1.90 -4.96
N MET A 61 -7.60 -2.16 -6.26
CA MET A 61 -7.90 -1.12 -7.26
C MET A 61 -9.37 -0.74 -7.30
N LYS A 62 -10.26 -1.61 -6.84
CA LYS A 62 -11.67 -1.28 -6.74
C LYS A 62 -11.93 -0.09 -5.81
N HIS A 63 -11.02 0.19 -4.92
CA HIS A 63 -11.14 1.28 -3.95
C HIS A 63 -10.51 2.57 -4.45
N LYS A 64 -10.10 2.61 -5.71
CA LYS A 64 -9.58 3.81 -6.38
C LYS A 64 -8.34 4.39 -5.69
N VAL A 65 -7.43 3.52 -5.27
CA VAL A 65 -6.20 3.95 -4.62
C VAL A 65 -5.28 4.65 -5.62
N ASN A 66 -4.54 5.64 -5.12
CA ASN A 66 -3.53 6.36 -5.90
C ASN A 66 -2.13 5.83 -5.63
N ALA A 67 -1.94 5.19 -4.48
CA ALA A 67 -0.66 4.63 -4.09
C ALA A 67 -0.90 3.44 -3.18
N VAL A 68 0.07 2.55 -3.10
CA VAL A 68 0.00 1.35 -2.27
C VAL A 68 1.28 1.23 -1.45
N ILE A 69 1.13 0.87 -0.18
CA ILE A 69 2.26 0.62 0.71
C ILE A 69 2.19 -0.82 1.18
N SER A 70 3.30 -1.55 1.03
CA SER A 70 3.39 -2.94 1.45
C SER A 70 4.82 -3.24 1.90
N GLY A 71 4.97 -4.22 2.78
CA GLY A 71 6.30 -4.67 3.18
C GLY A 71 7.02 -5.45 2.10
N GLY A 72 6.28 -6.06 1.18
CA GLY A 72 6.84 -6.79 0.06
C GLY A 72 5.78 -7.05 -0.99
N MET A 73 6.21 -7.20 -2.23
CA MET A 73 5.28 -7.40 -3.33
C MET A 73 6.00 -8.09 -4.48
N GLY A 74 5.33 -9.07 -5.08
CA GLY A 74 5.88 -9.77 -6.25
C GLY A 74 5.94 -8.88 -7.48
N MET A 75 6.80 -9.26 -8.41
CA MET A 75 7.02 -8.48 -9.64
C MET A 75 5.76 -8.30 -10.46
N GLY A 76 4.93 -9.34 -10.56
CA GLY A 76 3.69 -9.23 -11.32
C GLY A 76 2.76 -8.17 -10.80
N ALA A 77 2.62 -8.08 -9.47
CA ALA A 77 1.79 -7.06 -8.85
C ALA A 77 2.38 -5.67 -9.08
N GLN A 78 3.69 -5.54 -8.91
CA GLN A 78 4.36 -4.25 -9.13
C GLN A 78 4.15 -3.74 -10.56
N GLN A 79 4.29 -4.63 -11.55
CA GLN A 79 4.08 -4.27 -12.94
C GLN A 79 2.65 -3.84 -13.21
N LYS A 80 1.70 -4.55 -12.62
CA LYS A 80 0.29 -4.23 -12.82
C LYS A 80 -0.07 -2.86 -12.26
N PHE A 81 0.45 -2.52 -11.09
CA PHE A 81 0.26 -1.19 -10.52
C PHE A 81 0.92 -0.12 -11.37
N ALA A 82 2.13 -0.39 -11.86
CA ALA A 82 2.83 0.57 -12.71
C ALA A 82 2.03 0.87 -13.98
N GLN A 83 1.47 -0.16 -14.59
CA GLN A 83 0.66 0.01 -15.79
C GLN A 83 -0.60 0.83 -15.50
N ALA A 84 -1.11 0.76 -14.29
CA ALA A 84 -2.30 1.51 -13.89
C ALA A 84 -1.97 2.92 -13.40
N GLY A 85 -0.69 3.29 -13.36
CA GLY A 85 -0.29 4.59 -12.87
C GLY A 85 -0.29 4.72 -11.36
N ILE A 86 -0.30 3.61 -10.64
CA ILE A 86 -0.33 3.60 -9.18
C ILE A 86 1.08 3.39 -8.66
N LYS A 87 1.52 4.27 -7.75
CA LYS A 87 2.84 4.16 -7.16
C LYS A 87 2.84 3.15 -6.03
N VAL A 88 3.94 2.40 -5.89
CA VAL A 88 4.08 1.38 -4.88
C VAL A 88 5.29 1.71 -4.00
N PHE A 89 5.07 1.70 -2.69
CA PHE A 89 6.12 2.03 -1.72
C PHE A 89 6.33 0.87 -0.77
N ALA A 90 7.57 0.71 -0.32
CA ALA A 90 7.94 -0.31 0.66
C ALA A 90 7.99 0.31 2.05
N PHE A 91 7.41 -0.38 3.02
CA PHE A 91 7.50 0.02 4.42
C PHE A 91 7.29 -1.19 5.32
N SER A 92 8.08 -1.25 6.37
CA SER A 92 7.98 -2.31 7.37
C SER A 92 7.78 -1.64 8.73
N GLY A 93 6.75 -2.05 9.47
CA GLY A 93 6.47 -1.45 10.75
C GLY A 93 5.00 -1.14 10.92
N LYS A 94 4.69 -0.11 11.69
CA LYS A 94 3.32 0.22 12.01
C LYS A 94 2.65 1.02 10.92
N VAL A 95 1.34 0.81 10.76
CA VAL A 95 0.55 1.54 9.77
C VAL A 95 0.64 3.05 10.01
N LYS A 96 0.57 3.47 11.27
CA LYS A 96 0.70 4.87 11.63
C LYS A 96 1.98 5.49 11.07
N ASP A 97 3.09 4.78 11.24
CA ASP A 97 4.38 5.26 10.76
C ASP A 97 4.45 5.28 9.24
N ALA A 98 3.81 4.31 8.59
CA ALA A 98 3.75 4.28 7.13
C ALA A 98 3.00 5.50 6.60
N VAL A 99 1.88 5.84 7.21
CA VAL A 99 1.09 7.01 6.81
C VAL A 99 1.92 8.29 7.01
N ASP A 100 2.57 8.42 8.15
CA ASP A 100 3.40 9.60 8.43
C ASP A 100 4.53 9.72 7.42
N SER A 101 5.19 8.61 7.11
CA SER A 101 6.29 8.60 6.15
C SER A 101 5.80 8.95 4.75
N PHE A 102 4.63 8.48 4.38
CA PHE A 102 4.05 8.81 3.08
C PHE A 102 3.77 10.31 2.99
N ILE A 103 3.16 10.88 4.02
CA ILE A 103 2.85 12.31 4.05
C ILE A 103 4.13 13.14 3.94
N LYS A 104 5.21 12.68 4.56
CA LYS A 104 6.49 13.40 4.55
C LYS A 104 7.35 13.07 3.33
N ASN A 105 6.86 12.23 2.42
CA ASN A 105 7.60 11.79 1.23
C ASN A 105 8.92 11.10 1.56
N SER A 106 8.95 10.33 2.65
CA SER A 106 10.18 9.67 3.08
C SER A 106 10.19 8.17 2.80
N LEU A 107 9.22 7.65 2.05
CA LEU A 107 9.15 6.24 1.70
C LEU A 107 10.00 5.93 0.46
N GLY A 108 10.63 4.75 0.46
CA GLY A 108 11.31 4.25 -0.71
C GLY A 108 10.33 3.65 -1.71
N ASN A 109 10.59 3.80 -2.99
CA ASN A 109 9.77 3.19 -4.04
C ASN A 109 10.12 1.71 -4.18
N LEU A 110 9.11 0.86 -4.05
CA LEU A 110 9.25 -0.55 -4.31
C LEU A 110 9.20 -0.77 -5.82
N GLY A 111 10.17 -1.48 -6.35
CA GLY A 111 10.21 -1.77 -7.79
C GLY A 111 10.74 -0.65 -8.65
N SER A 112 11.17 0.48 -8.06
CA SER A 112 11.73 1.63 -8.77
C SER A 112 13.21 1.76 -8.42
N CYS A 113 13.99 2.25 -9.33
CA CYS A 113 15.37 2.55 -9.00
C CYS A 113 15.46 3.88 -8.30
N ASN A 114 15.49 4.32 -8.43
CA ASN A 114 15.87 5.37 -8.30
C ASN A 114 16.39 5.87 -7.60
N HIS A 115 16.58 6.32 -7.76
CA HIS A 115 17.16 6.80 -7.50
C HIS A 115 17.25 7.60 -6.97
N ASP A 116 17.25 8.00 -7.00
CA ASP A 116 17.49 8.74 -6.81
C ASP A 116 17.39 9.41 -6.23
N LYS A 117 17.35 9.54 -6.23
CA LYS A 117 17.34 10.17 -5.96
C LYS A 117 17.51 10.70 -5.46
N THR A 118 17.60 10.65 -5.54
CA THR A 118 17.84 11.09 -5.31
C THR A 118 17.81 11.52 -4.80
N CYS A 119 17.93 11.61 -4.66
CA CYS A 119 18.03 11.91 -4.34
C CYS A 119 18.04 12.46 -3.86
N HIS A 120 18.06 12.80 -3.83
CA HIS A 120 18.17 13.22 -3.69
C HIS A 120 17.99 13.52 -3.41
#